data_7e5ef2c3b1ae5ed8068bd3457a573658
#
_entry.id   7e5ef2c3b1ae5ed8068bd3457a573658
#
_cell.length_a   1.000
_cell.length_b   1.000
_cell.length_c   1.000
_cell.angle_alpha   90.00
_cell.angle_beta   90.00
_cell.angle_gamma   90.00
#
_symmetry.space_group_name_H-M   'P 1'
#
loop_
_entity.id
_entity.type
_entity.pdbx_description
1 polymer ?
#
loop_
_entity_poly.entity_id
_entity_poly.type
_entity_poly.pdbx_seq_one_letter_code
_entity_poly.pdbx_strand_id
1 'polypeptide(L)'
;MRAVQAGPPLRRRHLGWWAAACGLCLSLLAGCAALDEQQRRWIFQPSDRTWAGGLAAAEGMQDVWIGFDSPASGQAVQLHGLWLPQPEPGAPVLLYLHGARWDVRGSAHRMRRMHELGFAVLGVDYRGFGRSSPALPSEALALEDAHAAWRWLAQRQPSARRFVFGHSLGGAIAVALAAEVDDEAGLLVEGSFPSIPDVVSSFRWGWLPLGPLITQRFDAGARIAAVRSPVLVVHGGQDSLIQPALGQALFEKASEPKRFVLVPGGSHHNTNALGQPQYREALAQLFGLDTLRRD
;
A
#
# COMPACT_ATOMS: atom_id res chain seq x y z
N MET A 1 74.01 -33.90 21.81
CA MET A 1 72.76 -34.01 21.04
C MET A 1 71.66 -33.19 21.73
N ARG A 2 71.31 -32.02 21.20
CA ARG A 2 70.21 -31.20 21.75
C ARG A 2 68.95 -31.46 20.90
N ALA A 3 67.90 -31.90 21.55
CA ALA A 3 66.58 -32.10 20.90
C ALA A 3 65.96 -30.76 20.60
N VAL A 4 65.58 -30.53 19.33
CA VAL A 4 64.80 -29.37 18.87
C VAL A 4 63.39 -29.68 19.23
N GLN A 5 62.80 -28.88 20.14
CA GLN A 5 61.35 -28.89 20.40
C GLN A 5 60.60 -28.15 19.26
N ALA A 6 59.78 -28.87 18.53
CA ALA A 6 58.88 -28.32 17.55
C ALA A 6 57.77 -27.54 18.26
N GLY A 7 57.66 -26.24 17.95
CA GLY A 7 56.56 -25.39 18.46
C GLY A 7 55.22 -25.80 17.91
N PRO A 8 54.12 -25.49 18.61
CA PRO A 8 52.76 -25.88 18.19
C PRO A 8 52.32 -25.17 16.91
N PRO A 9 51.55 -25.83 16.04
CA PRO A 9 51.16 -25.28 14.74
C PRO A 9 50.17 -24.12 14.89
N LEU A 10 50.59 -22.92 14.52
CA LEU A 10 49.81 -21.64 14.51
C LEU A 10 48.54 -21.70 13.63
N ARG A 11 48.40 -22.65 12.71
CA ARG A 11 47.29 -22.78 11.77
C ARG A 11 45.94 -23.13 12.41
N ARG A 12 45.86 -23.84 13.53
CA ARG A 12 44.59 -24.27 14.14
C ARG A 12 43.80 -23.13 14.83
N ARG A 13 44.48 -22.10 15.34
CA ARG A 13 43.81 -20.96 16.01
C ARG A 13 43.01 -20.10 15.05
N HIS A 14 43.50 -19.82 13.84
CA HIS A 14 42.79 -19.00 12.84
C HIS A 14 41.54 -19.68 12.31
N LEU A 15 41.52 -21.00 12.13
CA LEU A 15 40.35 -21.75 11.67
C LEU A 15 39.18 -21.64 12.66
N GLY A 16 39.43 -21.65 13.96
CA GLY A 16 38.41 -21.48 15.00
C GLY A 16 37.77 -20.08 14.99
N TRP A 17 38.57 -19.03 14.77
CA TRP A 17 38.06 -17.65 14.66
C TRP A 17 37.19 -17.44 13.43
N TRP A 18 37.58 -18.00 12.28
CA TRP A 18 36.76 -17.93 11.05
C TRP A 18 35.45 -18.71 11.22
N ALA A 19 35.45 -19.86 11.84
CA ALA A 19 34.24 -20.65 12.13
C ALA A 19 33.30 -19.89 13.07
N ALA A 20 33.82 -19.26 14.11
CA ALA A 20 33.04 -18.44 15.04
C ALA A 20 32.45 -17.18 14.35
N ALA A 21 33.26 -16.52 13.54
CA ALA A 21 32.81 -15.34 12.77
C ALA A 21 31.72 -15.73 11.76
N CYS A 22 31.88 -16.85 11.03
CA CYS A 22 30.83 -17.34 10.11
C CYS A 22 29.55 -17.73 10.88
N GLY A 23 29.66 -18.38 12.02
CA GLY A 23 28.51 -18.71 12.87
C GLY A 23 27.77 -17.47 13.37
N LEU A 24 28.49 -16.45 13.80
CA LEU A 24 27.90 -15.16 14.20
C LEU A 24 27.20 -14.48 13.02
N CYS A 25 27.84 -14.40 11.86
CA CYS A 25 27.23 -13.81 10.65
C CYS A 25 25.95 -14.55 10.24
N LEU A 26 25.96 -15.89 10.25
CA LEU A 26 24.76 -16.69 9.93
C LEU A 26 23.63 -16.46 10.94
N SER A 27 23.96 -16.36 12.23
CA SER A 27 22.98 -16.06 13.28
C SER A 27 22.37 -14.66 13.13
N LEU A 28 23.18 -13.66 12.78
CA LEU A 28 22.73 -12.30 12.51
C LEU A 28 21.82 -12.24 11.26
N LEU A 29 22.21 -12.91 10.18
CA LEU A 29 21.39 -12.98 8.96
C LEU A 29 20.05 -13.68 9.21
N ALA A 30 20.05 -14.79 9.94
CA ALA A 30 18.82 -15.48 10.33
C ALA A 30 17.93 -14.60 11.22
N GLY A 31 18.53 -13.86 12.16
CA GLY A 31 17.80 -12.90 13.00
C GLY A 31 17.18 -11.76 12.19
N CYS A 32 17.90 -11.19 11.23
CA CYS A 32 17.38 -10.16 10.33
C CYS A 32 16.22 -10.68 9.45
N ALA A 33 16.36 -11.90 8.91
CA ALA A 33 15.29 -12.51 8.10
C ALA A 33 14.03 -12.79 8.93
N ALA A 34 14.17 -13.30 10.15
CA ALA A 34 13.06 -13.53 11.07
C ALA A 34 12.37 -12.20 11.48
N LEU A 35 13.16 -11.15 11.71
CA LEU A 35 12.63 -9.83 12.01
C LEU A 35 11.83 -9.24 10.83
N ASP A 36 12.35 -9.37 9.60
CA ASP A 36 11.64 -8.93 8.39
C ASP A 36 10.32 -9.69 8.22
N GLU A 37 10.36 -11.01 8.32
CA GLU A 37 9.16 -11.84 8.23
C GLU A 37 8.11 -11.43 9.26
N GLN A 38 8.51 -11.17 10.49
CA GLN A 38 7.61 -10.77 11.57
C GLN A 38 7.02 -9.38 11.32
N GLN A 39 7.81 -8.42 10.83
CA GLN A 39 7.32 -7.10 10.44
C GLN A 39 6.29 -7.18 9.31
N ARG A 40 6.54 -7.98 8.30
CA ARG A 40 5.60 -8.20 7.19
C ARG A 40 4.27 -8.74 7.70
N ARG A 41 4.28 -9.72 8.61
CA ARG A 41 3.07 -10.23 9.26
C ARG A 41 2.32 -9.16 10.06
N TRP A 42 3.02 -8.32 10.81
CA TRP A 42 2.42 -7.28 11.64
C TRP A 42 1.87 -6.12 10.83
N ILE A 43 2.60 -5.69 9.80
CA ILE A 43 2.22 -4.53 8.99
C ILE A 43 1.04 -4.89 8.07
N PHE A 44 1.13 -5.99 7.36
CA PHE A 44 0.08 -6.37 6.40
C PHE A 44 -1.12 -7.06 7.06
N GLN A 45 -0.89 -7.92 8.06
CA GLN A 45 -1.92 -8.76 8.67
C GLN A 45 -2.78 -9.47 7.62
N PRO A 46 -2.15 -10.24 6.70
CA PRO A 46 -2.84 -10.81 5.55
C PRO A 46 -3.95 -11.74 5.98
N SER A 47 -5.08 -11.71 5.26
CA SER A 47 -6.27 -12.48 5.58
C SER A 47 -7.03 -12.87 4.32
N ASP A 48 -7.62 -14.06 4.33
CA ASP A 48 -8.60 -14.55 3.36
C ASP A 48 -10.06 -14.24 3.78
N ARG A 49 -10.24 -13.52 4.89
CA ARG A 49 -11.54 -13.23 5.52
C ARG A 49 -11.90 -11.76 5.38
N THR A 50 -13.20 -11.52 5.44
CA THR A 50 -13.76 -10.20 5.62
C THR A 50 -14.91 -10.23 6.62
N TRP A 51 -15.33 -9.07 7.07
CA TRP A 51 -16.48 -8.91 7.97
C TRP A 51 -17.81 -8.96 7.21
N ALA A 52 -18.89 -9.31 7.90
CA ALA A 52 -20.21 -9.54 7.26
C ALA A 52 -20.71 -8.35 6.43
N GLY A 53 -20.53 -7.11 6.91
CA GLY A 53 -20.89 -5.92 6.17
C GLY A 53 -20.07 -5.72 4.88
N GLY A 54 -18.82 -6.16 4.86
CA GLY A 54 -17.99 -6.16 3.66
C GLY A 54 -18.50 -7.14 2.60
N LEU A 55 -18.92 -8.35 3.03
CA LEU A 55 -19.53 -9.32 2.12
C LEU A 55 -20.81 -8.76 1.48
N ALA A 56 -21.71 -8.19 2.28
CA ALA A 56 -22.95 -7.59 1.77
C ALA A 56 -22.68 -6.43 0.81
N ALA A 57 -21.68 -5.59 1.11
CA ALA A 57 -21.31 -4.49 0.23
C ALA A 57 -20.63 -4.95 -1.08
N ALA A 58 -20.02 -6.11 -1.10
CA ALA A 58 -19.40 -6.68 -2.30
C ALA A 58 -20.41 -7.40 -3.22
N GLU A 59 -21.63 -7.63 -2.75
CA GLU A 59 -22.66 -8.32 -3.54
C GLU A 59 -22.93 -7.59 -4.86
N GLY A 60 -22.95 -8.33 -5.98
CA GLY A 60 -23.14 -7.78 -7.32
C GLY A 60 -21.89 -7.14 -7.96
N MET A 61 -20.76 -7.05 -7.25
CA MET A 61 -19.48 -6.73 -7.89
C MET A 61 -18.97 -7.95 -8.69
N GLN A 62 -18.27 -7.70 -9.78
CA GLN A 62 -17.78 -8.76 -10.65
C GLN A 62 -16.40 -9.23 -10.17
N ASP A 63 -16.23 -10.54 -9.95
CA ASP A 63 -14.91 -11.13 -9.73
C ASP A 63 -14.05 -10.98 -11.00
N VAL A 64 -12.82 -10.51 -10.84
CA VAL A 64 -11.82 -10.46 -11.92
C VAL A 64 -10.52 -11.14 -11.48
N TRP A 65 -9.79 -11.65 -12.47
CA TRP A 65 -8.52 -12.32 -12.25
C TRP A 65 -7.45 -11.70 -13.13
N ILE A 66 -6.31 -11.38 -12.51
CA ILE A 66 -5.18 -10.71 -13.15
C ILE A 66 -3.97 -11.63 -13.05
N GLY A 67 -3.62 -12.27 -14.17
CA GLY A 67 -2.47 -13.16 -14.26
C GLY A 67 -1.24 -12.42 -14.77
N PHE A 68 -0.07 -12.70 -14.17
CA PHE A 68 1.21 -12.20 -14.64
C PHE A 68 2.37 -13.07 -14.12
N ASP A 69 3.51 -13.01 -14.82
CA ASP A 69 4.76 -13.58 -14.33
C ASP A 69 5.47 -12.56 -13.44
N SER A 70 5.78 -12.96 -12.20
CA SER A 70 6.39 -12.08 -11.22
C SER A 70 7.91 -12.08 -11.34
N PRO A 71 8.56 -10.98 -11.75
CA PRO A 71 10.01 -10.86 -11.71
C PRO A 71 10.59 -11.02 -10.28
N ALA A 72 9.86 -10.56 -9.26
CA ALA A 72 10.32 -10.62 -7.88
C ALA A 72 10.36 -12.05 -7.31
N SER A 73 9.47 -12.95 -7.75
CA SER A 73 9.41 -14.33 -7.25
C SER A 73 9.81 -15.38 -8.29
N GLY A 74 9.88 -15.03 -9.58
CA GLY A 74 10.10 -15.96 -10.67
C GLY A 74 8.93 -16.93 -10.91
N GLN A 75 7.74 -16.63 -10.38
CA GLN A 75 6.56 -17.51 -10.43
C GLN A 75 5.41 -16.83 -11.15
N ALA A 76 4.52 -17.62 -11.75
CA ALA A 76 3.24 -17.15 -12.24
C ALA A 76 2.35 -16.79 -11.05
N VAL A 77 1.75 -15.61 -11.10
CA VAL A 77 0.91 -15.01 -10.05
C VAL A 77 -0.47 -14.76 -10.61
N GLN A 78 -1.49 -14.96 -9.79
CA GLN A 78 -2.86 -14.60 -10.07
C GLN A 78 -3.42 -13.76 -8.93
N LEU A 79 -3.82 -12.52 -9.24
CA LEU A 79 -4.51 -11.65 -8.29
C LEU A 79 -6.01 -11.76 -8.51
N HIS A 80 -6.74 -11.80 -7.41
CA HIS A 80 -8.18 -11.64 -7.38
C HIS A 80 -8.53 -10.16 -7.21
N GLY A 81 -9.58 -9.71 -7.86
CA GLY A 81 -10.11 -8.37 -7.69
C GLY A 81 -11.62 -8.33 -7.84
N LEU A 82 -12.18 -7.20 -7.49
CA LEU A 82 -13.59 -6.86 -7.67
C LEU A 82 -13.70 -5.69 -8.63
N TRP A 83 -14.54 -5.85 -9.65
CA TRP A 83 -14.82 -4.83 -10.64
C TRP A 83 -16.26 -4.32 -10.50
N LEU A 84 -16.41 -3.01 -10.43
CA LEU A 84 -17.69 -2.30 -10.38
C LEU A 84 -17.73 -1.32 -11.56
N PRO A 85 -18.32 -1.71 -12.69
CA PRO A 85 -18.37 -0.89 -13.90
C PRO A 85 -19.33 0.30 -13.76
N GLN A 86 -19.07 1.36 -14.53
CA GLN A 86 -20.04 2.42 -14.79
C GLN A 86 -20.76 2.14 -16.10
N PRO A 87 -22.06 2.47 -16.18
CA PRO A 87 -22.82 2.32 -17.42
C PRO A 87 -22.45 3.35 -18.49
N GLU A 88 -21.92 4.52 -18.07
CA GLU A 88 -21.60 5.62 -18.99
C GLU A 88 -20.29 5.33 -19.73
N PRO A 89 -20.29 5.39 -21.08
CA PRO A 89 -19.09 5.31 -21.87
C PRO A 89 -18.11 6.46 -21.51
N GLY A 90 -16.84 6.13 -21.31
CA GLY A 90 -15.81 7.12 -20.98
C GLY A 90 -15.78 7.58 -19.52
N ALA A 91 -16.54 6.91 -18.64
CA ALA A 91 -16.45 7.15 -17.20
C ALA A 91 -14.99 7.02 -16.72
N PRO A 92 -14.54 7.84 -15.77
CA PRO A 92 -13.22 7.70 -15.19
C PRO A 92 -13.10 6.37 -14.45
N VAL A 93 -11.92 5.80 -14.44
CA VAL A 93 -11.65 4.50 -13.83
C VAL A 93 -10.70 4.66 -12.65
N LEU A 94 -10.99 3.96 -11.55
CA LEU A 94 -10.25 4.04 -10.31
C LEU A 94 -9.66 2.67 -9.94
N LEU A 95 -8.35 2.57 -9.81
CA LEU A 95 -7.70 1.47 -9.13
C LEU A 95 -7.72 1.73 -7.62
N TYR A 96 -8.44 0.89 -6.89
CA TYR A 96 -8.51 0.96 -5.43
C TYR A 96 -7.53 -0.02 -4.78
N LEU A 97 -6.66 0.49 -3.93
CA LEU A 97 -5.64 -0.24 -3.18
C LEU A 97 -6.01 -0.23 -1.69
N HIS A 98 -6.34 -1.41 -1.15
CA HIS A 98 -6.79 -1.53 0.24
C HIS A 98 -5.64 -1.45 1.25
N GLY A 99 -5.98 -1.19 2.51
CA GLY A 99 -5.04 -1.16 3.63
C GLY A 99 -4.66 -2.54 4.15
N ALA A 100 -4.03 -2.57 5.31
CA ALA A 100 -3.77 -3.80 6.06
C ALA A 100 -5.08 -4.47 6.50
N ARG A 101 -5.01 -5.77 6.77
CA ARG A 101 -6.12 -6.63 7.20
C ARG A 101 -7.19 -6.80 6.12
N TRP A 102 -8.00 -7.82 6.30
CA TRP A 102 -9.12 -8.17 5.44
C TRP A 102 -8.74 -8.33 3.96
N ASP A 103 -9.60 -8.89 3.20
CA ASP A 103 -9.52 -8.92 1.75
C ASP A 103 -10.21 -7.70 1.12
N VAL A 104 -10.19 -7.58 -0.20
CA VAL A 104 -10.76 -6.46 -0.96
C VAL A 104 -12.25 -6.25 -0.67
N ARG A 105 -13.01 -7.31 -0.33
CA ARG A 105 -14.41 -7.24 0.04
C ARG A 105 -14.62 -6.40 1.30
N GLY A 106 -13.66 -6.40 2.22
CA GLY A 106 -13.67 -5.54 3.40
C GLY A 106 -13.72 -4.05 3.08
N SER A 107 -13.30 -3.68 1.88
CA SER A 107 -13.30 -2.29 1.37
C SER A 107 -14.45 -1.98 0.40
N ALA A 108 -15.35 -2.93 0.12
CA ALA A 108 -16.39 -2.79 -0.88
C ALA A 108 -17.28 -1.54 -0.65
N HIS A 109 -17.54 -1.15 0.59
CA HIS A 109 -18.25 0.10 0.89
C HIS A 109 -17.55 1.36 0.35
N ARG A 110 -16.20 1.42 0.42
CA ARG A 110 -15.46 2.54 -0.19
C ARG A 110 -15.54 2.50 -1.71
N MET A 111 -15.41 1.33 -2.28
CA MET A 111 -15.54 1.15 -3.73
C MET A 111 -16.90 1.62 -4.24
N ARG A 112 -18.01 1.26 -3.54
CA ARG A 112 -19.35 1.74 -3.90
C ARG A 112 -19.49 3.25 -3.82
N ARG A 113 -18.97 3.88 -2.76
CA ARG A 113 -19.02 5.34 -2.64
C ARG A 113 -18.22 6.05 -3.72
N MET A 114 -17.08 5.52 -4.13
CA MET A 114 -16.34 6.05 -5.27
C MET A 114 -17.08 5.80 -6.58
N HIS A 115 -17.79 4.68 -6.71
CA HIS A 115 -18.66 4.42 -7.84
C HIS A 115 -19.84 5.41 -7.89
N GLU A 116 -20.45 5.74 -6.76
CA GLU A 116 -21.50 6.77 -6.64
C GLU A 116 -20.99 8.19 -7.02
N LEU A 117 -19.68 8.42 -6.90
CA LEU A 117 -19.00 9.62 -7.39
C LEU A 117 -18.63 9.56 -8.88
N GLY A 118 -19.07 8.53 -9.61
CA GLY A 118 -18.94 8.42 -11.06
C GLY A 118 -17.75 7.59 -11.57
N PHE A 119 -16.98 6.95 -10.71
CA PHE A 119 -15.87 6.08 -11.13
C PHE A 119 -16.36 4.65 -11.44
N ALA A 120 -15.85 4.05 -12.51
CA ALA A 120 -15.75 2.61 -12.56
C ALA A 120 -14.59 2.19 -11.63
N VAL A 121 -14.77 1.18 -10.76
CA VAL A 121 -13.80 0.88 -9.70
C VAL A 121 -13.28 -0.55 -9.81
N LEU A 122 -11.96 -0.70 -9.86
CA LEU A 122 -11.25 -1.97 -9.69
C LEU A 122 -10.58 -1.96 -8.32
N GLY A 123 -10.97 -2.86 -7.43
CA GLY A 123 -10.22 -3.17 -6.21
C GLY A 123 -9.51 -4.51 -6.36
N VAL A 124 -8.30 -4.66 -5.83
CA VAL A 124 -7.51 -5.88 -5.94
C VAL A 124 -7.01 -6.35 -4.59
N ASP A 125 -6.97 -7.67 -4.39
CA ASP A 125 -6.23 -8.33 -3.34
C ASP A 125 -4.77 -8.47 -3.73
N TYR A 126 -3.83 -8.00 -2.91
CA TYR A 126 -2.42 -8.33 -3.09
C TYR A 126 -2.19 -9.82 -2.82
N ARG A 127 -1.06 -10.36 -3.31
CA ARG A 127 -0.63 -11.72 -2.92
C ARG A 127 -0.68 -11.90 -1.41
N GLY A 128 -1.21 -13.03 -0.95
CA GLY A 128 -1.41 -13.34 0.46
C GLY A 128 -2.72 -12.84 1.05
N PHE A 129 -3.53 -12.10 0.29
CA PHE A 129 -4.86 -11.67 0.68
C PHE A 129 -5.95 -12.35 -0.15
N GLY A 130 -7.12 -12.54 0.48
CA GLY A 130 -8.32 -13.00 -0.16
C GLY A 130 -8.11 -14.29 -0.95
N ARG A 131 -8.37 -14.20 -2.26
CA ARG A 131 -8.28 -15.32 -3.21
C ARG A 131 -7.06 -15.20 -4.14
N SER A 132 -6.21 -14.20 -3.93
CA SER A 132 -4.97 -14.02 -4.67
C SER A 132 -3.94 -15.11 -4.35
N SER A 133 -2.94 -15.30 -5.22
CA SER A 133 -1.87 -16.28 -5.02
C SER A 133 -1.27 -16.18 -3.62
N PRO A 134 -1.02 -17.31 -2.93
CA PRO A 134 -0.49 -17.32 -1.58
C PRO A 134 0.94 -16.78 -1.55
N ALA A 135 1.20 -15.85 -0.65
CA ALA A 135 2.54 -15.34 -0.32
C ALA A 135 2.50 -14.65 1.03
N LEU A 136 3.66 -14.47 1.67
CA LEU A 136 3.76 -13.45 2.72
C LEU A 136 4.03 -12.10 2.02
N PRO A 137 3.09 -11.12 2.06
CA PRO A 137 3.25 -9.87 1.35
C PRO A 137 4.46 -9.07 1.86
N SER A 138 5.02 -8.24 0.99
CA SER A 138 6.04 -7.24 1.31
C SER A 138 5.76 -5.95 0.55
N GLU A 139 6.45 -4.86 0.91
CA GLU A 139 6.35 -3.60 0.17
C GLU A 139 6.62 -3.80 -1.33
N ALA A 140 7.70 -4.51 -1.68
CA ALA A 140 8.05 -4.79 -3.07
C ALA A 140 7.00 -5.65 -3.80
N LEU A 141 6.48 -6.70 -3.16
CA LEU A 141 5.46 -7.56 -3.76
C LEU A 141 4.13 -6.81 -3.94
N ALA A 142 3.72 -6.00 -2.97
CA ALA A 142 2.48 -5.22 -3.06
C ALA A 142 2.56 -4.15 -4.17
N LEU A 143 3.72 -3.54 -4.36
CA LEU A 143 3.94 -2.59 -5.46
C LEU A 143 3.92 -3.30 -6.82
N GLU A 144 4.55 -4.47 -6.94
CA GLU A 144 4.50 -5.28 -8.17
C GLU A 144 3.06 -5.70 -8.51
N ASP A 145 2.28 -6.10 -7.51
CA ASP A 145 0.85 -6.44 -7.67
C ASP A 145 0.03 -5.22 -8.11
N ALA A 146 0.29 -4.04 -7.55
CA ALA A 146 -0.36 -2.80 -7.95
C ALA A 146 -0.02 -2.43 -9.40
N HIS A 147 1.23 -2.61 -9.84
CA HIS A 147 1.62 -2.43 -11.24
C HIS A 147 0.92 -3.42 -12.18
N ALA A 148 0.77 -4.68 -11.78
CA ALA A 148 0.05 -5.67 -12.58
C ALA A 148 -1.43 -5.28 -12.74
N ALA A 149 -2.07 -4.84 -11.65
CA ALA A 149 -3.45 -4.35 -11.67
C ALA A 149 -3.59 -3.08 -12.54
N TRP A 150 -2.64 -2.15 -12.46
CA TRP A 150 -2.63 -0.93 -13.28
C TRP A 150 -2.52 -1.23 -14.77
N ARG A 151 -1.58 -2.11 -15.16
CA ARG A 151 -1.44 -2.55 -16.57
C ARG A 151 -2.69 -3.26 -17.08
N TRP A 152 -3.29 -4.14 -16.27
CA TRP A 152 -4.54 -4.81 -16.62
C TRP A 152 -5.67 -3.79 -16.86
N LEU A 153 -5.78 -2.79 -15.99
CA LEU A 153 -6.78 -1.74 -16.11
C LEU A 153 -6.56 -0.89 -17.37
N ALA A 154 -5.32 -0.54 -17.69
CA ALA A 154 -4.96 0.21 -18.88
C ALA A 154 -5.32 -0.54 -20.16
N GLN A 155 -5.12 -1.86 -20.19
CA GLN A 155 -5.51 -2.70 -21.33
C GLN A 155 -7.02 -2.82 -21.51
N ARG A 156 -7.78 -2.85 -20.41
CA ARG A 156 -9.25 -2.99 -20.42
C ARG A 156 -9.98 -1.67 -20.66
N GLN A 157 -9.37 -0.56 -20.27
CA GLN A 157 -9.94 0.78 -20.34
C GLN A 157 -8.93 1.78 -20.95
N PRO A 158 -8.49 1.55 -22.22
CA PRO A 158 -7.37 2.29 -22.80
C PRO A 158 -7.66 3.79 -23.01
N SER A 159 -8.93 4.15 -23.21
CA SER A 159 -9.36 5.53 -23.45
C SER A 159 -9.87 6.26 -22.20
N ALA A 160 -10.00 5.57 -21.06
CA ALA A 160 -10.49 6.16 -19.83
C ALA A 160 -9.41 6.95 -19.11
N ARG A 161 -9.81 8.06 -18.47
CA ARG A 161 -8.97 8.71 -17.45
C ARG A 161 -8.83 7.77 -16.27
N ARG A 162 -7.59 7.38 -15.93
CA ARG A 162 -7.30 6.40 -14.87
C ARG A 162 -6.77 7.09 -13.63
N PHE A 163 -7.31 6.74 -12.49
CA PHE A 163 -6.97 7.26 -11.17
C PHE A 163 -6.49 6.15 -10.24
N VAL A 164 -5.66 6.51 -9.28
CA VAL A 164 -5.25 5.60 -8.20
C VAL A 164 -5.84 6.11 -6.88
N PHE A 165 -6.45 5.22 -6.11
CA PHE A 165 -6.92 5.53 -4.76
C PHE A 165 -6.38 4.51 -3.76
N GLY A 166 -5.63 4.99 -2.77
CA GLY A 166 -5.14 4.16 -1.68
C GLY A 166 -5.67 4.59 -0.31
N HIS A 167 -6.08 3.60 0.49
CA HIS A 167 -6.48 3.82 1.87
C HIS A 167 -5.45 3.23 2.84
N SER A 168 -5.07 3.97 3.87
CA SER A 168 -4.15 3.51 4.92
C SER A 168 -2.82 3.04 4.31
N LEU A 169 -2.38 1.78 4.57
CA LEU A 169 -1.22 1.17 3.94
C LEU A 169 -1.30 1.20 2.40
N GLY A 170 -2.50 0.98 1.84
CA GLY A 170 -2.74 1.10 0.40
C GLY A 170 -2.48 2.50 -0.14
N GLY A 171 -2.56 3.54 0.70
CA GLY A 171 -2.19 4.92 0.34
C GLY A 171 -0.70 5.04 0.04
N ALA A 172 0.16 4.42 0.83
CA ALA A 172 1.59 4.40 0.57
C ALA A 172 1.93 3.60 -0.70
N ILE A 173 1.21 2.49 -0.96
CA ILE A 173 1.35 1.71 -2.21
C ILE A 173 0.86 2.55 -3.40
N ALA A 174 -0.25 3.27 -3.27
CA ALA A 174 -0.79 4.15 -4.30
C ALA A 174 0.18 5.28 -4.68
N VAL A 175 0.83 5.90 -3.69
CA VAL A 175 1.87 6.90 -3.91
C VAL A 175 3.05 6.29 -4.65
N ALA A 176 3.52 5.10 -4.25
CA ALA A 176 4.64 4.44 -4.89
C ALA A 176 4.31 4.09 -6.36
N LEU A 177 3.13 3.56 -6.64
CA LEU A 177 2.67 3.29 -7.99
C LEU A 177 2.60 4.57 -8.84
N ALA A 178 1.91 5.61 -8.33
CA ALA A 178 1.73 6.87 -9.06
C ALA A 178 3.06 7.60 -9.32
N ALA A 179 4.07 7.42 -8.48
CA ALA A 179 5.40 7.97 -8.70
C ALA A 179 6.20 7.25 -9.82
N GLU A 180 5.78 6.04 -10.22
CA GLU A 180 6.48 5.19 -11.19
C GLU A 180 5.74 5.06 -12.54
N VAL A 181 4.47 5.46 -12.60
CA VAL A 181 3.68 5.51 -13.85
C VAL A 181 3.57 6.97 -14.34
N ASP A 182 3.19 7.17 -15.61
CA ASP A 182 3.08 8.48 -16.25
C ASP A 182 1.73 8.72 -16.93
N ASP A 183 0.82 7.76 -16.78
CA ASP A 183 -0.49 7.74 -17.45
C ASP A 183 -1.67 7.82 -16.46
N GLU A 184 -1.42 8.11 -15.19
CA GLU A 184 -2.46 8.39 -14.21
C GLU A 184 -2.97 9.82 -14.33
N ALA A 185 -4.30 9.99 -14.25
CA ALA A 185 -4.98 11.28 -14.30
C ALA A 185 -5.12 11.95 -12.91
N GLY A 186 -4.78 11.22 -11.85
CA GLY A 186 -4.81 11.71 -10.48
C GLY A 186 -4.60 10.64 -9.42
N LEU A 187 -4.07 11.09 -8.28
CA LEU A 187 -3.84 10.28 -7.10
C LEU A 187 -4.75 10.73 -5.95
N LEU A 188 -5.45 9.78 -5.33
CA LEU A 188 -6.24 9.97 -4.12
C LEU A 188 -5.65 9.14 -2.98
N VAL A 189 -5.45 9.75 -1.82
CA VAL A 189 -4.90 9.09 -0.64
C VAL A 189 -5.79 9.39 0.56
N GLU A 190 -6.28 8.35 1.25
CA GLU A 190 -7.12 8.51 2.43
C GLU A 190 -6.50 7.85 3.66
N GLY A 191 -6.40 8.60 4.77
CA GLY A 191 -5.98 8.08 6.07
C GLY A 191 -4.60 7.42 6.05
N SER A 192 -3.64 7.99 5.29
CA SER A 192 -2.29 7.45 5.11
C SER A 192 -1.22 8.32 5.77
N PHE A 193 0.04 8.03 5.51
CA PHE A 193 1.19 8.50 6.27
C PHE A 193 2.44 8.63 5.37
N PRO A 194 3.47 9.40 5.80
CA PRO A 194 4.71 9.52 5.04
C PRO A 194 5.55 8.24 5.01
N SER A 195 5.63 7.52 6.15
CA SER A 195 6.33 6.22 6.22
C SER A 195 5.90 5.41 7.45
N ILE A 196 6.18 4.11 7.47
CA ILE A 196 5.99 3.26 8.67
C ILE A 196 6.83 3.77 9.85
N PRO A 197 8.10 4.18 9.70
CA PRO A 197 8.83 4.84 10.78
C PRO A 197 8.11 6.05 11.39
N ASP A 198 7.47 6.90 10.57
CA ASP A 198 6.70 8.05 11.07
C ASP A 198 5.47 7.60 11.87
N VAL A 199 4.78 6.55 11.42
CA VAL A 199 3.67 5.95 12.18
C VAL A 199 4.16 5.42 13.53
N VAL A 200 5.25 4.65 13.56
CA VAL A 200 5.83 4.10 14.79
C VAL A 200 6.25 5.23 15.73
N SER A 201 6.84 6.30 15.20
CA SER A 201 7.26 7.47 15.98
C SER A 201 6.09 8.26 16.57
N SER A 202 4.89 8.15 16.00
CA SER A 202 3.68 8.82 16.50
C SER A 202 3.04 8.10 17.71
N PHE A 203 3.44 6.88 18.03
CA PHE A 203 2.93 6.15 19.18
C PHE A 203 3.64 6.56 20.47
N ARG A 204 3.06 6.19 21.62
CA ARG A 204 3.56 6.50 22.98
C ARG A 204 5.03 6.18 23.20
N TRP A 205 5.56 5.14 22.54
CA TRP A 205 6.96 4.70 22.64
C TRP A 205 7.81 5.13 21.42
N GLY A 206 7.30 6.07 20.61
CA GLY A 206 7.95 6.54 19.38
C GLY A 206 9.30 7.24 19.57
N TRP A 207 9.66 7.58 20.81
CA TRP A 207 10.97 8.11 21.18
C TRP A 207 12.10 7.07 21.09
N LEU A 208 11.77 5.78 21.05
CA LEU A 208 12.77 4.72 20.83
C LEU A 208 13.28 4.77 19.38
N PRO A 209 14.62 4.68 19.16
CA PRO A 209 15.19 4.76 17.83
C PRO A 209 15.00 3.47 17.03
N LEU A 210 13.76 3.06 16.78
CA LEU A 210 13.41 1.83 16.06
C LEU A 210 13.51 1.94 14.54
N GLY A 211 13.60 3.17 14.00
CA GLY A 211 13.61 3.43 12.56
C GLY A 211 14.60 2.58 11.75
N PRO A 212 15.87 2.40 12.18
CA PRO A 212 16.85 1.57 11.47
C PRO A 212 16.51 0.07 11.42
N LEU A 213 15.65 -0.41 12.32
CA LEU A 213 15.21 -1.81 12.36
C LEU A 213 13.99 -2.09 11.47
N ILE A 214 13.34 -1.04 10.95
CA ILE A 214 12.14 -1.17 10.12
C ILE A 214 12.56 -1.46 8.67
N THR A 215 12.26 -2.68 8.21
CA THR A 215 12.60 -3.17 6.86
C THR A 215 11.53 -2.82 5.83
N GLN A 216 10.25 -2.87 6.21
CA GLN A 216 9.11 -2.53 5.37
C GLN A 216 8.74 -1.06 5.61
N ARG A 217 9.41 -0.15 4.92
CA ARG A 217 9.37 1.28 5.25
C ARG A 217 8.15 2.00 4.70
N PHE A 218 7.66 1.62 3.52
CA PHE A 218 6.56 2.30 2.82
C PHE A 218 6.77 3.83 2.79
N ASP A 219 7.92 4.25 2.26
CA ASP A 219 8.35 5.65 2.28
C ASP A 219 7.62 6.48 1.19
N ALA A 220 6.32 6.68 1.41
CA ALA A 220 5.47 7.51 0.55
C ALA A 220 5.92 8.97 0.55
N GLY A 221 6.42 9.46 1.69
CA GLY A 221 6.89 10.83 1.83
C GLY A 221 8.10 11.17 0.97
N ALA A 222 8.96 10.18 0.67
CA ALA A 222 10.08 10.35 -0.24
C ALA A 222 9.65 10.29 -1.72
N ARG A 223 8.52 9.65 -2.02
CA ARG A 223 8.07 9.37 -3.40
C ARG A 223 7.03 10.35 -3.91
N ILE A 224 6.18 10.92 -3.04
CA ILE A 224 5.00 11.69 -3.44
C ILE A 224 5.33 12.93 -4.27
N ALA A 225 6.51 13.53 -4.08
CA ALA A 225 6.98 14.67 -4.89
C ALA A 225 7.25 14.30 -6.36
N ALA A 226 7.43 13.01 -6.68
CA ALA A 226 7.63 12.50 -8.03
C ALA A 226 6.31 12.21 -8.76
N VAL A 227 5.17 12.23 -8.08
CA VAL A 227 3.83 12.10 -8.69
C VAL A 227 3.58 13.34 -9.54
N ARG A 228 3.23 13.12 -10.81
CA ARG A 228 3.07 14.20 -11.81
C ARG A 228 1.63 14.66 -11.98
N SER A 229 0.68 13.82 -11.61
CA SER A 229 -0.74 14.13 -11.64
C SER A 229 -1.18 14.89 -10.39
N PRO A 230 -2.36 15.54 -10.41
CA PRO A 230 -2.91 16.18 -9.21
C PRO A 230 -3.11 15.20 -8.06
N VAL A 231 -2.84 15.65 -6.83
CA VAL A 231 -2.87 14.82 -5.61
C VAL A 231 -3.95 15.30 -4.64
N LEU A 232 -4.89 14.42 -4.30
CA LEU A 232 -5.87 14.64 -3.25
C LEU A 232 -5.51 13.80 -2.01
N VAL A 233 -5.25 14.46 -0.89
CA VAL A 233 -5.07 13.79 0.41
C VAL A 233 -6.28 14.08 1.28
N VAL A 234 -6.96 13.03 1.74
CA VAL A 234 -8.14 13.11 2.63
C VAL A 234 -7.82 12.47 3.95
N HIS A 235 -8.18 13.11 5.05
CA HIS A 235 -7.95 12.54 6.38
C HIS A 235 -9.13 12.79 7.32
N GLY A 236 -9.41 11.83 8.19
CA GLY A 236 -10.42 11.97 9.23
C GLY A 236 -9.88 12.76 10.43
N GLY A 237 -10.61 13.79 10.87
CA GLY A 237 -10.18 14.63 11.98
C GLY A 237 -10.13 13.89 13.34
N GLN A 238 -10.77 12.73 13.45
CA GLN A 238 -10.77 11.85 14.63
C GLN A 238 -10.10 10.49 14.36
N ASP A 239 -9.21 10.42 13.36
CA ASP A 239 -8.44 9.22 13.09
C ASP A 239 -7.41 9.00 14.23
N SER A 240 -7.69 8.02 15.08
CA SER A 240 -6.83 7.63 16.21
C SER A 240 -5.80 6.56 15.85
N LEU A 241 -5.93 5.92 14.68
CA LEU A 241 -4.98 4.90 14.22
C LEU A 241 -3.82 5.55 13.46
N ILE A 242 -4.13 6.38 12.49
CA ILE A 242 -3.18 7.21 11.76
C ILE A 242 -3.56 8.67 12.04
N GLN A 243 -2.75 9.35 12.86
CA GLN A 243 -3.06 10.71 13.27
C GLN A 243 -3.15 11.66 12.07
N PRO A 244 -4.10 12.62 12.05
CA PRO A 244 -4.27 13.55 10.93
C PRO A 244 -3.00 14.33 10.56
N ALA A 245 -2.13 14.58 11.55
CA ALA A 245 -0.83 15.22 11.33
C ALA A 245 0.07 14.44 10.35
N LEU A 246 -0.05 13.09 10.30
CA LEU A 246 0.71 12.28 9.35
C LEU A 246 0.17 12.48 7.91
N GLY A 247 -1.13 12.55 7.73
CA GLY A 247 -1.73 12.88 6.43
C GLY A 247 -1.35 14.28 5.96
N GLN A 248 -1.34 15.25 6.85
CA GLN A 248 -0.88 16.62 6.58
C GLN A 248 0.60 16.63 6.17
N ALA A 249 1.47 15.92 6.90
CA ALA A 249 2.89 15.82 6.58
C ALA A 249 3.16 15.13 5.24
N LEU A 250 2.33 14.16 4.84
CA LEU A 250 2.39 13.56 3.51
C LEU A 250 1.98 14.57 2.43
N PHE A 251 0.86 15.28 2.65
CA PHE A 251 0.36 16.32 1.73
C PHE A 251 1.39 17.43 1.48
N GLU A 252 2.07 17.90 2.53
CA GLU A 252 3.07 18.97 2.42
C GLU A 252 4.21 18.61 1.44
N LYS A 253 4.56 17.34 1.34
CA LYS A 253 5.60 16.82 0.44
C LYS A 253 5.15 16.62 -1.00
N ALA A 254 3.85 16.63 -1.29
CA ALA A 254 3.33 16.48 -2.64
C ALA A 254 3.60 17.73 -3.48
N SER A 255 3.78 17.55 -4.79
CA SER A 255 3.87 18.64 -5.77
C SER A 255 2.49 19.22 -6.10
N GLU A 256 2.44 20.46 -6.57
CA GLU A 256 1.20 21.06 -7.12
C GLU A 256 0.87 20.47 -8.50
N PRO A 257 -0.43 20.37 -8.87
CA PRO A 257 -1.59 20.80 -8.08
C PRO A 257 -1.99 19.75 -7.04
N LYS A 258 -2.29 20.19 -5.83
CA LYS A 258 -2.67 19.32 -4.72
C LYS A 258 -3.76 19.92 -3.83
N ARG A 259 -4.50 19.07 -3.14
CA ARG A 259 -5.51 19.50 -2.15
C ARG A 259 -5.49 18.59 -0.92
N PHE A 260 -5.61 19.19 0.26
CA PHE A 260 -5.84 18.50 1.52
C PHE A 260 -7.28 18.70 1.96
N VAL A 261 -7.92 17.61 2.39
CA VAL A 261 -9.28 17.62 2.94
C VAL A 261 -9.28 16.94 4.30
N LEU A 262 -9.56 17.73 5.35
CA LEU A 262 -9.84 17.19 6.68
C LEU A 262 -11.35 17.01 6.83
N VAL A 263 -11.79 15.77 7.11
CA VAL A 263 -13.20 15.45 7.34
C VAL A 263 -13.49 15.52 8.83
N PRO A 264 -14.23 16.54 9.32
CA PRO A 264 -14.57 16.65 10.74
C PRO A 264 -15.35 15.41 11.21
N GLY A 265 -14.99 14.85 12.38
CA GLY A 265 -15.62 13.64 12.91
C GLY A 265 -15.26 12.33 12.17
N GLY A 266 -14.50 12.40 11.09
CA GLY A 266 -14.03 11.22 10.37
C GLY A 266 -13.01 10.43 11.19
N SER A 267 -13.19 9.11 11.29
CA SER A 267 -12.25 8.15 11.85
C SER A 267 -11.51 7.41 10.74
N HIS A 268 -10.54 6.56 11.08
CA HIS A 268 -9.82 5.73 10.09
C HIS A 268 -10.75 4.89 9.20
N HIS A 269 -11.94 4.54 9.70
CA HIS A 269 -12.84 3.62 9.01
C HIS A 269 -14.02 4.30 8.30
N ASN A 270 -14.47 5.48 8.75
CA ASN A 270 -15.69 6.11 8.24
C ASN A 270 -15.44 7.44 7.49
N THR A 271 -14.21 7.90 7.37
CA THR A 271 -13.84 9.16 6.69
C THR A 271 -14.44 9.23 5.29
N ASN A 272 -14.30 8.18 4.48
CA ASN A 272 -14.88 8.15 3.14
C ASN A 272 -16.43 8.28 3.15
N ALA A 273 -17.09 7.74 4.17
CA ALA A 273 -18.54 7.83 4.30
C ALA A 273 -19.02 9.24 4.66
N LEU A 274 -18.37 9.85 5.64
CA LEU A 274 -18.74 11.19 6.12
C LEU A 274 -18.28 12.29 5.16
N GLY A 275 -17.19 12.04 4.44
CA GLY A 275 -16.54 13.02 3.57
C GLY A 275 -17.11 13.10 2.15
N GLN A 276 -18.20 12.40 1.82
CA GLN A 276 -18.72 12.38 0.44
C GLN A 276 -18.97 13.77 -0.18
N PRO A 277 -19.50 14.78 0.54
CA PRO A 277 -19.61 16.14 -0.02
C PRO A 277 -18.24 16.76 -0.33
N GLN A 278 -17.26 16.60 0.55
CA GLN A 278 -15.92 17.13 0.36
C GLN A 278 -15.16 16.40 -0.76
N TYR A 279 -15.35 15.07 -0.89
CA TYR A 279 -14.84 14.33 -2.04
C TYR A 279 -15.39 14.86 -3.35
N ARG A 280 -16.69 15.06 -3.45
CA ARG A 280 -17.35 15.58 -4.66
C ARG A 280 -16.79 16.94 -5.05
N GLU A 281 -16.69 17.85 -4.09
CA GLU A 281 -16.13 19.19 -4.31
C GLU A 281 -14.65 19.12 -4.76
N ALA A 282 -13.83 18.31 -4.09
CA ALA A 282 -12.42 18.17 -4.41
C ALA A 282 -12.22 17.52 -5.80
N LEU A 283 -13.00 16.51 -6.15
CA LEU A 283 -12.97 15.87 -7.46
C LEU A 283 -13.32 16.85 -8.59
N ALA A 284 -14.34 17.67 -8.39
CA ALA A 284 -14.71 18.69 -9.37
C ALA A 284 -13.61 19.75 -9.54
N GLN A 285 -13.09 20.29 -8.43
CA GLN A 285 -12.13 21.40 -8.47
C GLN A 285 -10.72 20.96 -8.89
N LEU A 286 -10.25 19.82 -8.41
CA LEU A 286 -8.86 19.39 -8.64
C LEU A 286 -8.70 18.59 -9.94
N PHE A 287 -9.69 17.77 -10.29
CA PHE A 287 -9.60 16.86 -11.44
C PHE A 287 -10.56 17.20 -12.57
N GLY A 288 -11.42 18.22 -12.41
CA GLY A 288 -12.44 18.57 -13.40
C GLY A 288 -13.48 17.47 -13.60
N LEU A 289 -13.75 16.67 -12.56
CA LEU A 289 -14.77 15.63 -12.58
C LEU A 289 -16.09 16.22 -12.06
N ASP A 290 -16.99 16.56 -12.96
CA ASP A 290 -18.33 17.00 -12.60
C ASP A 290 -19.19 15.78 -12.24
N THR A 291 -19.17 15.43 -10.97
CA THR A 291 -19.95 14.31 -10.41
C THR A 291 -21.38 14.74 -10.03
N LEU A 292 -21.73 16.01 -10.27
CA LEU A 292 -22.94 16.64 -9.73
C LEU A 292 -24.16 16.57 -10.66
N ARG A 293 -24.01 16.15 -11.91
CA ARG A 293 -25.11 16.09 -12.87
C ARG A 293 -25.64 14.68 -13.00
N ARG A 294 -26.25 14.18 -11.94
CA ARG A 294 -27.24 13.10 -12.00
C ARG A 294 -28.43 13.54 -11.15
N ASP A 295 -29.33 14.26 -11.81
CA ASP A 295 -30.71 14.42 -11.34
C ASP A 295 -31.45 13.08 -11.47
#